data_980ff3042b184f832893f6551ba7d401
#
_entry.id   980ff3042b184f832893f6551ba7d401
#
_cell.length_a   1.000
_cell.length_b   1.000
_cell.length_c   1.000
_cell.angle_alpha   90.00
_cell.angle_beta   90.00
_cell.angle_gamma   90.00
#
_symmetry.space_group_name_H-M   'P 1'
#
loop_
_entity.id
_entity.type
_entity.pdbx_description
1 polymer ?
#
loop_
_entity_poly.entity_id
_entity_poly.type
_entity_poly.pdbx_seq_one_letter_code
_entity_poly.pdbx_strand_id
1 'polypeptide(L)'
;MPAKEKYKLKIAVAMSGGVDSSVAAALLKRQGHRVVGIFLHFWHEAAPPDKGGVGGVENKCCSLKALTDARRVANKIGLPLYVLNFSKIFKKQVVADFLDEYQKGRTPNPCVRCNKLVKLGYLIKQARRLGFAYVASGHYARNIAGRLFKAKDKTKDQSYFLYTLNQAELKHLLFPLGDYTKRQVRQLAKKFKLPVAEKRDSQEICFIPEKSHNEFLRRHLKLRPGLIKTFGGKILGHHQGLPLYTIGQRKGIEIGGTGPYYAAKMNYKKNILYVVNDGNDKRLYGEKLIIKDVNWLSGAAPKLPLNCQAVIRYGHKPVKCQVVKSGGNYLVKFTELERAITPGQSVVFYQGEKVLGGGIIK
;
A
#
# COMPACT_ATOMS: atom_id res chain seq x y z
N MET A 1 17.16 -42.14 9.22
CA MET A 1 15.85 -41.75 8.66
C MET A 1 16.10 -41.12 7.33
N PRO A 2 15.48 -41.57 6.21
CA PRO A 2 15.69 -40.98 4.89
C PRO A 2 15.18 -39.54 4.89
N ALA A 3 15.98 -38.62 4.34
CA ALA A 3 15.65 -37.23 4.16
C ALA A 3 14.35 -37.13 3.34
N LYS A 4 13.29 -36.55 3.92
CA LYS A 4 12.04 -36.23 3.21
C LYS A 4 12.41 -35.46 1.93
N GLU A 5 12.21 -36.05 0.76
CA GLU A 5 12.26 -35.35 -0.52
C GLU A 5 11.36 -34.12 -0.42
N LYS A 6 11.98 -32.96 -0.28
CA LYS A 6 11.24 -31.68 -0.33
C LYS A 6 10.71 -31.53 -1.75
N TYR A 7 9.42 -31.75 -1.94
CA TYR A 7 8.76 -31.53 -3.25
C TYR A 7 9.17 -30.18 -3.83
N LYS A 8 9.77 -30.24 -5.05
CA LYS A 8 10.18 -29.03 -5.79
C LYS A 8 8.95 -28.31 -6.32
N LEU A 9 8.52 -27.24 -5.62
CA LEU A 9 7.38 -26.44 -6.02
C LEU A 9 7.70 -25.62 -7.28
N LYS A 10 6.70 -25.40 -8.15
CA LYS A 10 6.75 -24.42 -9.25
C LYS A 10 6.25 -23.07 -8.72
N ILE A 11 7.12 -22.06 -8.67
CA ILE A 11 6.86 -20.77 -8.04
C ILE A 11 7.14 -19.63 -9.01
N ALA A 12 6.16 -18.74 -9.18
CA ALA A 12 6.32 -17.48 -9.90
C ALA A 12 6.62 -16.35 -8.89
N VAL A 13 7.75 -15.68 -9.01
CA VAL A 13 8.16 -14.59 -8.12
C VAL A 13 7.93 -13.24 -8.78
N ALA A 14 7.13 -12.38 -8.16
CA ALA A 14 6.96 -11.00 -8.59
C ALA A 14 8.27 -10.21 -8.36
N MET A 15 8.98 -9.90 -9.44
CA MET A 15 10.27 -9.20 -9.43
C MET A 15 10.10 -7.75 -9.88
N SER A 16 10.41 -6.80 -9.00
CA SER A 16 10.34 -5.35 -9.28
C SER A 16 11.69 -4.71 -9.59
N GLY A 17 12.76 -5.49 -9.69
CA GLY A 17 14.13 -4.97 -9.78
C GLY A 17 14.63 -4.30 -8.49
N GLY A 18 13.94 -4.48 -7.37
CA GLY A 18 14.37 -4.05 -6.04
C GLY A 18 15.05 -5.16 -5.26
N VAL A 19 15.74 -4.81 -4.17
CA VAL A 19 16.50 -5.75 -3.33
C VAL A 19 15.59 -6.86 -2.78
N ASP A 20 14.43 -6.49 -2.25
CA ASP A 20 13.55 -7.42 -1.54
C ASP A 20 13.03 -8.54 -2.46
N SER A 21 12.47 -8.19 -3.61
CA SER A 21 12.00 -9.19 -4.58
C SER A 21 13.12 -10.06 -5.12
N SER A 22 14.31 -9.51 -5.26
CA SER A 22 15.51 -10.23 -5.72
C SER A 22 16.00 -11.26 -4.70
N VAL A 23 16.04 -10.88 -3.42
CA VAL A 23 16.41 -11.81 -2.33
C VAL A 23 15.33 -12.88 -2.16
N ALA A 24 14.05 -12.54 -2.27
CA ALA A 24 12.97 -13.52 -2.22
C ALA A 24 13.13 -14.59 -3.31
N ALA A 25 13.43 -14.19 -4.56
CA ALA A 25 13.68 -15.10 -5.67
C ALA A 25 14.92 -15.99 -5.44
N ALA A 26 16.02 -15.39 -4.96
CA ALA A 26 17.27 -16.12 -4.68
C ALA A 26 17.10 -17.15 -3.55
N LEU A 27 16.37 -16.82 -2.49
CA LEU A 27 16.07 -17.73 -1.38
C LEU A 27 15.31 -18.96 -1.86
N LEU A 28 14.23 -18.76 -2.63
CA LEU A 28 13.41 -19.86 -3.15
C LEU A 28 14.19 -20.74 -4.12
N LYS A 29 15.02 -20.14 -4.98
CA LYS A 29 15.90 -20.92 -5.90
C LYS A 29 16.89 -21.77 -5.11
N ARG A 30 17.52 -21.21 -4.07
CA ARG A 30 18.47 -21.94 -3.19
C ARG A 30 17.82 -23.04 -2.36
N GLN A 31 16.51 -22.93 -2.08
CA GLN A 31 15.73 -24.00 -1.45
C GLN A 31 15.39 -25.14 -2.43
N GLY A 32 15.86 -25.09 -3.68
CA GLY A 32 15.68 -26.12 -4.70
C GLY A 32 14.35 -26.07 -5.44
N HIS A 33 13.55 -24.99 -5.28
CA HIS A 33 12.30 -24.84 -6.03
C HIS A 33 12.53 -24.52 -7.51
N ARG A 34 11.53 -24.82 -8.34
CA ARG A 34 11.48 -24.38 -9.74
C ARG A 34 10.91 -22.96 -9.77
N VAL A 35 11.80 -21.97 -9.91
CA VAL A 35 11.46 -20.56 -9.80
C VAL A 35 11.52 -19.87 -11.16
N VAL A 36 10.52 -19.05 -11.47
CA VAL A 36 10.55 -18.07 -12.54
C VAL A 36 10.33 -16.67 -11.98
N GLY A 37 10.99 -15.69 -12.56
CA GLY A 37 10.73 -14.28 -12.30
C GLY A 37 9.61 -13.75 -13.18
N ILE A 38 8.74 -12.94 -12.63
CA ILE A 38 7.72 -12.19 -13.38
C ILE A 38 7.89 -10.70 -13.05
N PHE A 39 8.30 -9.95 -14.06
CA PHE A 39 8.31 -8.49 -13.98
C PHE A 39 6.94 -7.96 -14.43
N LEU A 40 6.31 -7.14 -13.57
CA LEU A 40 5.01 -6.55 -13.86
C LEU A 40 5.24 -5.15 -14.42
N HIS A 41 4.92 -4.96 -15.70
CA HIS A 41 4.91 -3.65 -16.33
C HIS A 41 3.56 -3.00 -16.06
N PHE A 42 3.55 -1.97 -15.20
CA PHE A 42 2.37 -1.18 -14.87
C PHE A 42 2.23 0.02 -15.83
N TRP A 43 1.17 0.76 -15.64
CA TRP A 43 0.95 2.01 -16.37
C TRP A 43 1.99 3.07 -15.97
N HIS A 44 2.46 3.82 -16.95
CA HIS A 44 3.24 5.03 -16.78
C HIS A 44 2.57 6.16 -17.56
N GLU A 45 2.75 7.37 -17.07
CA GLU A 45 2.27 8.58 -17.72
C GLU A 45 3.23 8.93 -18.88
N ALA A 46 2.68 9.27 -20.04
CA ALA A 46 3.47 9.83 -21.12
C ALA A 46 4.02 11.20 -20.69
N ALA A 47 5.24 11.56 -21.11
CA ALA A 47 5.76 12.90 -20.85
C ALA A 47 4.86 13.95 -21.52
N PRO A 48 4.68 15.14 -20.89
CA PRO A 48 4.05 16.26 -21.55
C PRO A 48 4.82 16.63 -22.84
N PRO A 49 4.14 17.01 -23.92
CA PRO A 49 4.78 17.31 -25.21
C PRO A 49 5.76 18.47 -25.19
N ASP A 50 5.66 19.36 -24.22
CA ASP A 50 6.43 20.59 -24.06
C ASP A 50 7.84 20.41 -23.46
N LYS A 51 8.21 19.21 -23.02
CA LYS A 51 9.56 18.90 -22.54
C LYS A 51 10.34 18.03 -23.51
N GLY A 52 10.43 18.44 -24.78
CA GLY A 52 11.38 18.02 -25.83
C GLY A 52 12.08 16.64 -25.74
N GLY A 53 11.51 15.66 -25.08
CA GLY A 53 12.11 14.36 -24.83
C GLY A 53 11.18 13.21 -25.14
N VAL A 54 11.69 12.26 -25.91
CA VAL A 54 11.08 10.96 -26.22
C VAL A 54 11.09 10.05 -24.97
N GLY A 55 10.75 10.58 -23.80
CA GLY A 55 10.75 9.83 -22.53
C GLY A 55 9.54 10.19 -21.72
N GLY A 56 8.58 9.27 -21.61
CA GLY A 56 7.52 9.35 -20.61
C GLY A 56 8.09 9.49 -19.21
N VAL A 57 7.37 10.13 -18.30
CA VAL A 57 7.75 10.19 -16.89
C VAL A 57 7.76 8.75 -16.32
N GLU A 58 8.95 8.18 -16.15
CA GLU A 58 9.10 6.78 -15.76
C GLU A 58 8.64 6.54 -14.32
N ASN A 59 7.70 5.63 -14.14
CA ASN A 59 7.34 5.11 -12.82
C ASN A 59 8.51 4.39 -12.17
N LYS A 60 8.79 4.66 -10.90
CA LYS A 60 9.90 4.05 -10.15
C LYS A 60 9.91 2.52 -10.15
N CYS A 61 8.73 1.87 -10.21
CA CYS A 61 8.61 0.41 -10.21
C CYS A 61 8.70 -0.26 -11.59
N CYS A 62 8.47 0.49 -12.67
CA CYS A 62 8.29 -0.07 -14.01
C CYS A 62 9.21 0.58 -15.03
N SER A 63 10.20 1.36 -14.56
CA SER A 63 11.20 1.99 -15.42
C SER A 63 12.04 0.95 -16.18
N LEU A 64 12.59 1.34 -17.32
CA LEU A 64 13.57 0.52 -18.05
C LEU A 64 14.72 0.09 -17.12
N LYS A 65 15.15 0.98 -16.23
CA LYS A 65 16.15 0.66 -15.20
C LYS A 65 15.69 -0.46 -14.27
N ALA A 66 14.44 -0.42 -13.80
CA ALA A 66 13.90 -1.48 -12.92
C ALA A 66 13.83 -2.83 -13.65
N LEU A 67 13.43 -2.85 -14.92
CA LEU A 67 13.43 -4.05 -15.74
C LEU A 67 14.85 -4.57 -15.99
N THR A 68 15.79 -3.69 -16.31
CA THR A 68 17.22 -4.06 -16.50
C THR A 68 17.80 -4.65 -15.21
N ASP A 69 17.51 -4.05 -14.06
CA ASP A 69 17.93 -4.58 -12.76
C ASP A 69 17.33 -5.96 -12.48
N ALA A 70 16.04 -6.16 -12.79
CA ALA A 70 15.38 -7.46 -12.65
C ALA A 70 16.02 -8.52 -13.57
N ARG A 71 16.35 -8.17 -14.82
CA ARG A 71 17.06 -9.05 -15.78
C ARG A 71 18.47 -9.42 -15.28
N ARG A 72 19.24 -8.44 -14.80
CA ARG A 72 20.58 -8.68 -14.24
C ARG A 72 20.52 -9.65 -13.05
N VAL A 73 19.54 -9.46 -12.16
CA VAL A 73 19.33 -10.38 -11.03
C VAL A 73 18.92 -11.76 -11.53
N ALA A 74 17.96 -11.87 -12.44
CA ALA A 74 17.48 -13.12 -12.97
C ALA A 74 18.62 -13.94 -13.61
N ASN A 75 19.45 -13.30 -14.44
CA ASN A 75 20.65 -13.90 -15.03
C ASN A 75 21.64 -14.35 -13.94
N LYS A 76 21.92 -13.50 -12.95
CA LYS A 76 22.86 -13.81 -11.86
C LYS A 76 22.47 -15.05 -11.08
N ILE A 77 21.18 -15.25 -10.82
CA ILE A 77 20.69 -16.39 -10.03
C ILE A 77 20.20 -17.57 -10.91
N GLY A 78 20.30 -17.45 -12.23
CA GLY A 78 19.99 -18.51 -13.19
C GLY A 78 18.50 -18.86 -13.22
N LEU A 79 17.59 -17.85 -13.32
CA LEU A 79 16.17 -18.08 -13.51
C LEU A 79 15.63 -17.33 -14.73
N PRO A 80 14.63 -17.88 -15.44
CA PRO A 80 13.94 -17.17 -16.51
C PRO A 80 13.12 -16.01 -15.96
N LEU A 81 13.09 -14.89 -16.70
CA LEU A 81 12.28 -13.70 -16.36
C LEU A 81 11.30 -13.40 -17.48
N TYR A 82 10.03 -13.38 -17.14
CA TYR A 82 8.94 -12.98 -18.04
C TYR A 82 8.45 -11.57 -17.70
N VAL A 83 8.09 -10.81 -18.73
CA VAL A 83 7.49 -9.47 -18.56
C VAL A 83 6.01 -9.57 -18.88
N LEU A 84 5.16 -9.22 -17.94
CA LEU A 84 3.71 -9.16 -18.13
C LEU A 84 3.23 -7.72 -18.15
N ASN A 85 2.50 -7.34 -19.19
CA ASN A 85 1.94 -6.00 -19.31
C ASN A 85 0.59 -5.89 -18.57
N PHE A 86 0.61 -5.17 -17.47
CA PHE A 86 -0.57 -4.89 -16.64
C PHE A 86 -1.03 -3.44 -16.72
N SER A 87 -0.53 -2.65 -17.69
CA SER A 87 -0.79 -1.19 -17.79
C SER A 87 -2.27 -0.87 -17.84
N LYS A 88 -3.05 -1.55 -18.70
CA LYS A 88 -4.49 -1.30 -18.86
C LYS A 88 -5.26 -1.57 -17.58
N ILE A 89 -5.03 -2.73 -16.95
CA ILE A 89 -5.73 -3.10 -15.70
C ILE A 89 -5.31 -2.20 -14.54
N PHE A 90 -4.02 -1.83 -14.45
CA PHE A 90 -3.51 -0.93 -13.42
C PHE A 90 -4.13 0.46 -13.54
N LYS A 91 -4.15 1.06 -14.75
CA LYS A 91 -4.78 2.35 -15.00
C LYS A 91 -6.24 2.34 -14.59
N LYS A 92 -7.01 1.32 -15.01
CA LYS A 92 -8.45 1.21 -14.72
C LYS A 92 -8.75 0.97 -13.23
N GLN A 93 -8.01 0.07 -12.57
CA GLN A 93 -8.35 -0.42 -11.23
C GLN A 93 -7.66 0.34 -10.10
N VAL A 94 -6.54 1.00 -10.37
CA VAL A 94 -5.74 1.67 -9.34
C VAL A 94 -5.71 3.16 -9.55
N VAL A 95 -5.28 3.63 -10.75
CA VAL A 95 -5.10 5.07 -11.00
C VAL A 95 -6.45 5.78 -11.09
N ALA A 96 -7.41 5.24 -11.85
CA ALA A 96 -8.72 5.84 -11.99
C ALA A 96 -9.49 5.90 -10.66
N ASP A 97 -9.43 4.80 -9.87
CA ASP A 97 -10.03 4.76 -8.54
C ASP A 97 -9.37 5.77 -7.58
N PHE A 98 -8.05 5.88 -7.62
CA PHE A 98 -7.30 6.84 -6.82
C PHE A 98 -7.77 8.27 -7.09
N LEU A 99 -7.91 8.67 -8.35
CA LEU A 99 -8.38 9.99 -8.74
C LEU A 99 -9.85 10.21 -8.36
N ASP A 100 -10.71 9.22 -8.58
CA ASP A 100 -12.14 9.28 -8.23
C ASP A 100 -12.36 9.46 -6.71
N GLU A 101 -11.59 8.74 -5.88
CA GLU A 101 -11.66 8.89 -4.43
C GLU A 101 -11.27 10.31 -3.99
N TYR A 102 -10.22 10.90 -4.57
CA TYR A 102 -9.84 12.29 -4.28
C TYR A 102 -10.89 13.30 -4.72
N GLN A 103 -11.53 13.10 -5.87
CA GLN A 103 -12.65 13.94 -6.31
C GLN A 103 -13.82 13.89 -5.33
N LYS A 104 -14.07 12.74 -4.72
CA LYS A 104 -15.11 12.52 -3.70
C LYS A 104 -14.69 12.95 -2.30
N GLY A 105 -13.53 13.57 -2.14
CA GLY A 105 -13.05 14.08 -0.86
C GLY A 105 -12.51 13.01 0.10
N ARG A 106 -12.10 11.88 -0.43
CA ARG A 106 -11.52 10.78 0.34
C ARG A 106 -10.05 10.62 -0.01
N THR A 107 -9.27 10.17 0.96
CA THR A 107 -7.84 9.89 0.77
C THR A 107 -7.64 8.38 0.63
N PRO A 108 -7.54 7.83 -0.60
CA PRO A 108 -7.46 6.40 -0.82
C PRO A 108 -6.09 5.82 -0.46
N ASN A 109 -6.03 4.47 -0.32
CA ASN A 109 -4.79 3.72 -0.24
C ASN A 109 -4.57 2.88 -1.52
N PRO A 110 -3.86 3.41 -2.53
CA PRO A 110 -3.69 2.73 -3.81
C PRO A 110 -2.87 1.45 -3.69
N CYS A 111 -1.99 1.32 -2.68
CA CYS A 111 -1.18 0.12 -2.49
C CYS A 111 -2.03 -1.09 -2.06
N VAL A 112 -3.03 -0.89 -1.21
CA VAL A 112 -3.99 -1.94 -0.83
C VAL A 112 -4.73 -2.42 -2.08
N ARG A 113 -5.22 -1.48 -2.87
CA ARG A 113 -5.97 -1.78 -4.09
C ARG A 113 -5.12 -2.48 -5.14
N CYS A 114 -3.89 -2.00 -5.34
CA CYS A 114 -2.93 -2.62 -6.24
C CYS A 114 -2.62 -4.07 -5.85
N ASN A 115 -2.33 -4.33 -4.56
CA ASN A 115 -2.07 -5.69 -4.09
C ASN A 115 -3.26 -6.61 -4.34
N LYS A 116 -4.49 -6.16 -4.02
CA LYS A 116 -5.71 -6.96 -4.19
C LYS A 116 -6.00 -7.29 -5.65
N LEU A 117 -6.03 -6.26 -6.50
CA LEU A 117 -6.60 -6.38 -7.84
C LEU A 117 -5.57 -6.70 -8.92
N VAL A 118 -4.32 -6.24 -8.74
CA VAL A 118 -3.31 -6.29 -9.81
C VAL A 118 -2.11 -7.14 -9.40
N LYS A 119 -1.34 -6.68 -8.40
CA LYS A 119 -0.02 -7.24 -8.09
C LYS A 119 -0.06 -8.67 -7.59
N LEU A 120 -1.07 -9.04 -6.78
CA LEU A 120 -1.22 -10.38 -6.27
C LEU A 120 -2.45 -11.06 -6.89
N GLY A 121 -3.64 -10.46 -6.82
CA GLY A 121 -4.86 -11.10 -7.30
C GLY A 121 -4.83 -11.49 -8.77
N TYR A 122 -4.47 -10.55 -9.66
CA TYR A 122 -4.39 -10.87 -11.10
C TYR A 122 -3.17 -11.74 -11.42
N LEU A 123 -2.01 -11.51 -10.77
CA LEU A 123 -0.83 -12.33 -10.97
C LEU A 123 -1.06 -13.79 -10.57
N ILE A 124 -1.74 -14.05 -9.45
CA ILE A 124 -2.09 -15.43 -9.05
C ILE A 124 -2.91 -16.12 -10.14
N LYS A 125 -3.90 -15.43 -10.71
CA LYS A 125 -4.74 -15.99 -11.80
C LYS A 125 -3.90 -16.33 -13.01
N GLN A 126 -2.98 -15.46 -13.43
CA GLN A 126 -2.11 -15.70 -14.59
C GLN A 126 -1.08 -16.82 -14.30
N ALA A 127 -0.44 -16.79 -13.13
CA ALA A 127 0.51 -17.81 -12.74
C ALA A 127 -0.12 -19.21 -12.70
N ARG A 128 -1.33 -19.33 -12.15
CA ARG A 128 -2.06 -20.61 -12.14
C ARG A 128 -2.40 -21.13 -13.54
N ARG A 129 -2.80 -20.25 -14.45
CA ARG A 129 -3.04 -20.62 -15.86
C ARG A 129 -1.79 -21.16 -16.55
N LEU A 130 -0.61 -20.69 -16.12
CA LEU A 130 0.69 -21.13 -16.60
C LEU A 130 1.25 -22.34 -15.82
N GLY A 131 0.44 -22.96 -14.95
CA GLY A 131 0.82 -24.17 -14.20
C GLY A 131 1.72 -23.93 -12.99
N PHE A 132 1.79 -22.69 -12.47
CA PHE A 132 2.50 -22.40 -11.22
C PHE A 132 1.56 -22.62 -10.02
N ALA A 133 2.04 -23.40 -9.04
CA ALA A 133 1.29 -23.69 -7.83
C ALA A 133 1.26 -22.49 -6.87
N TYR A 134 2.33 -21.69 -6.87
CA TYR A 134 2.50 -20.57 -5.96
C TYR A 134 3.01 -19.32 -6.63
N VAL A 135 2.63 -18.17 -6.07
CA VAL A 135 3.20 -16.86 -6.35
C VAL A 135 3.93 -16.38 -5.10
N ALA A 136 5.14 -15.86 -5.28
CA ALA A 136 5.91 -15.26 -4.21
C ALA A 136 6.17 -13.78 -4.47
N SER A 137 6.35 -13.03 -3.40
CA SER A 137 6.72 -11.61 -3.48
C SER A 137 7.65 -11.20 -2.36
N GLY A 138 8.36 -10.09 -2.56
CA GLY A 138 9.25 -9.49 -1.57
C GLY A 138 8.53 -8.73 -0.44
N HIS A 139 7.24 -8.97 -0.18
CA HIS A 139 6.55 -8.34 0.94
C HIS A 139 7.03 -8.86 2.28
N TYR A 140 7.19 -7.93 3.23
CA TYR A 140 7.41 -8.25 4.64
C TYR A 140 6.08 -8.54 5.30
N ALA A 141 5.68 -9.79 5.29
CA ALA A 141 4.52 -10.35 5.96
C ALA A 141 4.76 -11.85 6.12
N ARG A 142 4.04 -12.53 7.02
CA ARG A 142 4.10 -13.99 7.15
C ARG A 142 2.76 -14.59 6.79
N ASN A 143 2.80 -15.63 5.97
CA ASN A 143 1.65 -16.46 5.65
C ASN A 143 1.91 -17.86 6.20
N ILE A 144 1.21 -18.21 7.26
CA ILE A 144 1.36 -19.49 7.94
C ILE A 144 0.03 -20.24 7.82
N ALA A 145 0.02 -21.32 7.03
CA ALA A 145 -1.16 -22.16 6.76
C ALA A 145 -2.39 -21.34 6.32
N GLY A 146 -2.21 -20.37 5.41
CA GLY A 146 -3.28 -19.52 4.90
C GLY A 146 -3.72 -18.41 5.86
N ARG A 147 -2.99 -18.19 6.94
CA ARG A 147 -3.24 -17.11 7.90
C ARG A 147 -2.16 -16.04 7.77
N LEU A 148 -2.57 -14.79 7.65
CA LEU A 148 -1.67 -13.66 7.50
C LEU A 148 -1.24 -13.12 8.88
N PHE A 149 0.05 -12.86 9.04
CA PHE A 149 0.65 -12.29 10.24
C PHE A 149 1.59 -11.14 9.89
N LYS A 150 1.84 -10.27 10.87
CA LYS A 150 2.87 -9.24 10.80
C LYS A 150 4.23 -9.88 10.52
N ALA A 151 5.10 -9.13 9.83
CA ALA A 151 6.49 -9.54 9.65
C ALA A 151 7.25 -9.56 10.98
N LYS A 152 8.38 -10.27 11.00
CA LYS A 152 9.36 -10.22 12.10
C LYS A 152 9.92 -8.82 12.28
N ASP A 153 10.25 -8.15 11.17
CA ASP A 153 10.67 -6.73 11.18
C ASP A 153 9.44 -5.82 11.28
N LYS A 154 9.18 -5.32 12.48
CA LYS A 154 8.02 -4.44 12.75
C LYS A 154 8.13 -3.09 12.04
N THR A 155 9.37 -2.64 11.73
CA THR A 155 9.61 -1.36 11.04
C THR A 155 9.34 -1.44 9.54
N LYS A 156 9.31 -2.66 8.99
CA LYS A 156 9.08 -2.95 7.56
C LYS A 156 7.80 -3.75 7.32
N ASP A 157 7.02 -4.04 8.37
CA ASP A 157 5.80 -4.84 8.24
C ASP A 157 4.84 -4.25 7.20
N GLN A 158 4.47 -5.07 6.22
CA GLN A 158 3.59 -4.70 5.11
C GLN A 158 2.26 -5.46 5.16
N SER A 159 1.97 -6.18 6.24
CA SER A 159 0.72 -6.91 6.41
C SER A 159 -0.52 -6.01 6.31
N TYR A 160 -0.37 -4.73 6.68
CA TYR A 160 -1.38 -3.68 6.51
C TYR A 160 -1.91 -3.57 5.06
N PHE A 161 -1.06 -3.75 4.06
CA PHE A 161 -1.46 -3.63 2.64
C PHE A 161 -2.08 -4.90 2.06
N LEU A 162 -2.19 -5.97 2.86
CA LEU A 162 -2.57 -7.31 2.41
C LEU A 162 -3.91 -7.79 3.00
N TYR A 163 -4.56 -6.99 3.85
CA TYR A 163 -5.80 -7.38 4.53
C TYR A 163 -6.97 -7.69 3.60
N THR A 164 -6.92 -7.23 2.38
CA THR A 164 -7.97 -7.45 1.37
C THR A 164 -7.85 -8.79 0.64
N LEU A 165 -6.79 -9.55 0.87
CA LEU A 165 -6.64 -10.90 0.33
C LEU A 165 -7.70 -11.83 0.91
N ASN A 166 -8.02 -12.90 0.19
CA ASN A 166 -8.93 -13.94 0.66
C ASN A 166 -8.20 -15.27 0.86
N GLN A 167 -8.90 -16.27 1.44
CA GLN A 167 -8.32 -17.59 1.73
C GLN A 167 -7.82 -18.30 0.46
N ALA A 168 -8.56 -18.18 -0.66
CA ALA A 168 -8.17 -18.81 -1.92
C ALA A 168 -6.86 -18.20 -2.46
N GLU A 169 -6.66 -16.89 -2.29
CA GLU A 169 -5.43 -16.21 -2.67
C GLU A 169 -4.27 -16.55 -1.73
N LEU A 170 -4.52 -16.53 -0.41
CA LEU A 170 -3.49 -16.82 0.60
C LEU A 170 -2.91 -18.23 0.48
N LYS A 171 -3.72 -19.22 0.10
CA LYS A 171 -3.26 -20.59 -0.16
C LYS A 171 -2.16 -20.69 -1.23
N HIS A 172 -2.10 -19.73 -2.15
CA HIS A 172 -1.15 -19.70 -3.26
C HIS A 172 -0.06 -18.64 -3.11
N LEU A 173 0.02 -17.94 -1.95
CA LEU A 173 0.99 -16.87 -1.74
C LEU A 173 2.10 -17.25 -0.78
N LEU A 174 3.32 -16.90 -1.16
CA LEU A 174 4.52 -17.05 -0.34
C LEU A 174 5.15 -15.66 -0.10
N PHE A 175 5.56 -15.43 1.14
CA PHE A 175 6.30 -14.23 1.55
C PHE A 175 7.64 -14.64 2.16
N PRO A 176 8.66 -14.92 1.32
CA PRO A 176 9.93 -15.48 1.79
C PRO A 176 10.71 -14.59 2.75
N LEU A 177 10.37 -13.30 2.80
CA LEU A 177 11.06 -12.31 3.66
C LEU A 177 10.37 -12.09 5.01
N GLY A 178 9.25 -12.75 5.27
CA GLY A 178 8.45 -12.51 6.47
C GLY A 178 9.19 -12.71 7.80
N ASP A 179 10.14 -13.64 7.83
CA ASP A 179 10.94 -13.97 9.01
C ASP A 179 12.33 -13.30 9.04
N TYR A 180 12.61 -12.38 8.11
CA TYR A 180 13.87 -11.64 8.04
C TYR A 180 13.68 -10.17 8.39
N THR A 181 14.69 -9.60 9.05
CA THR A 181 14.80 -8.14 9.16
C THR A 181 15.36 -7.54 7.87
N LYS A 182 15.09 -6.26 7.61
CA LYS A 182 15.65 -5.57 6.45
C LYS A 182 17.18 -5.62 6.41
N ARG A 183 17.83 -5.54 7.58
CA ARG A 183 19.28 -5.69 7.70
C ARG A 183 19.74 -7.08 7.22
N GLN A 184 19.07 -8.13 7.65
CA GLN A 184 19.37 -9.51 7.19
C GLN A 184 19.13 -9.66 5.68
N VAL A 185 18.06 -9.08 5.13
CA VAL A 185 17.79 -9.10 3.68
C VAL A 185 18.91 -8.40 2.92
N ARG A 186 19.42 -7.26 3.39
CA ARG A 186 20.58 -6.60 2.79
C ARG A 186 21.86 -7.44 2.88
N GLN A 187 22.11 -8.10 4.00
CA GLN A 187 23.23 -9.03 4.14
C GLN A 187 23.12 -10.20 3.17
N LEU A 188 21.93 -10.78 3.01
CA LEU A 188 21.67 -11.84 2.03
C LEU A 188 21.89 -11.35 0.59
N ALA A 189 21.46 -10.14 0.25
CA ALA A 189 21.70 -9.57 -1.07
C ALA A 189 23.20 -9.47 -1.38
N LYS A 190 24.02 -9.03 -0.41
CA LYS A 190 25.49 -8.99 -0.53
C LYS A 190 26.08 -10.40 -0.61
N LYS A 191 25.69 -11.31 0.28
CA LYS A 191 26.14 -12.72 0.29
C LYS A 191 25.85 -13.42 -1.03
N PHE A 192 24.70 -13.14 -1.65
CA PHE A 192 24.33 -13.71 -2.95
C PHE A 192 24.93 -12.93 -4.13
N LYS A 193 25.73 -11.89 -3.86
CA LYS A 193 26.34 -11.00 -4.86
C LYS A 193 25.32 -10.47 -5.87
N LEU A 194 24.12 -10.05 -5.37
CA LEU A 194 23.07 -9.54 -6.23
C LEU A 194 23.41 -8.13 -6.72
N PRO A 195 23.21 -7.81 -8.02
CA PRO A 195 23.58 -6.52 -8.60
C PRO A 195 22.86 -5.32 -7.98
N VAL A 196 21.79 -5.57 -7.24
CA VAL A 196 20.91 -4.56 -6.60
C VAL A 196 21.14 -4.42 -5.10
N ALA A 197 22.19 -5.03 -4.51
CA ALA A 197 22.40 -5.09 -3.07
C ALA A 197 22.44 -3.70 -2.41
N GLU A 198 23.01 -2.69 -3.07
CA GLU A 198 23.14 -1.31 -2.58
C GLU A 198 21.99 -0.38 -3.03
N LYS A 199 21.02 -0.90 -3.81
CA LYS A 199 19.90 -0.10 -4.30
C LYS A 199 19.03 0.41 -3.13
N ARG A 200 18.69 1.70 -3.15
CA ARG A 200 17.80 2.32 -2.15
C ARG A 200 16.38 1.79 -2.25
N ASP A 201 15.67 1.76 -1.12
CA ASP A 201 14.28 1.33 -1.07
C ASP A 201 13.36 2.39 -1.69
N SER A 202 12.32 1.94 -2.41
CA SER A 202 11.24 2.82 -2.85
C SER A 202 10.28 3.05 -1.68
N GLN A 203 10.06 4.32 -1.29
CA GLN A 203 9.20 4.67 -0.15
C GLN A 203 7.90 5.37 -0.56
N GLU A 204 7.71 5.66 -1.85
CA GLU A 204 6.59 6.45 -2.37
C GLU A 204 5.59 5.61 -3.16
N ILE A 205 4.44 6.21 -3.48
CA ILE A 205 3.44 5.60 -4.36
C ILE A 205 4.09 5.38 -5.74
N CYS A 206 4.11 4.13 -6.18
CA CYS A 206 4.95 3.70 -7.30
C CYS A 206 4.64 4.37 -8.64
N PHE A 207 3.39 4.79 -8.88
CA PHE A 207 2.95 5.40 -10.13
C PHE A 207 2.95 6.93 -10.11
N ILE A 208 3.31 7.53 -8.99
CA ILE A 208 3.52 8.97 -8.89
C ILE A 208 5.01 9.23 -9.06
N PRO A 209 5.43 9.70 -10.25
CA PRO A 209 6.85 9.78 -10.60
C PRO A 209 7.56 10.94 -9.93
N GLU A 210 6.82 11.90 -9.41
CA GLU A 210 7.33 13.19 -9.00
C GLU A 210 7.62 13.33 -7.54
N LYS A 211 8.30 14.43 -7.24
CA LYS A 211 8.64 14.86 -5.89
C LYS A 211 7.41 15.20 -5.06
N SER A 212 6.26 15.43 -5.72
CA SER A 212 5.03 15.88 -5.07
C SER A 212 3.79 15.14 -5.57
N HIS A 213 3.14 14.43 -4.64
CA HIS A 213 1.81 13.86 -4.83
C HIS A 213 0.77 14.90 -5.31
N ASN A 214 0.88 16.14 -4.82
CA ASN A 214 -0.02 17.22 -5.18
C ASN A 214 0.12 17.63 -6.65
N GLU A 215 1.31 17.58 -7.24
CA GLU A 215 1.52 17.87 -8.67
C GLU A 215 0.78 16.86 -9.54
N PHE A 216 0.83 15.58 -9.18
CA PHE A 216 0.06 14.54 -9.86
C PHE A 216 -1.46 14.85 -9.81
N LEU A 217 -1.99 15.21 -8.63
CA LEU A 217 -3.40 15.57 -8.49
C LEU A 217 -3.77 16.82 -9.29
N ARG A 218 -2.91 17.86 -9.31
CA ARG A 218 -3.14 19.08 -10.10
C ARG A 218 -3.28 18.79 -11.60
N ARG A 219 -2.51 17.86 -12.15
CA ARG A 219 -2.59 17.50 -13.57
C ARG A 219 -3.84 16.72 -13.93
N HIS A 220 -4.33 15.91 -13.00
CA HIS A 220 -5.42 14.97 -13.30
C HIS A 220 -6.79 15.41 -12.79
N LEU A 221 -6.86 16.37 -11.85
CA LEU A 221 -8.11 16.81 -11.26
C LEU A 221 -8.41 18.27 -11.60
N LYS A 222 -9.69 18.57 -11.88
CA LYS A 222 -10.18 19.95 -11.96
C LYS A 222 -10.30 20.50 -10.54
N LEU A 223 -9.29 21.21 -10.07
CA LEU A 223 -9.25 21.81 -8.76
C LEU A 223 -10.05 23.12 -8.74
N ARG A 224 -10.72 23.40 -7.61
CA ARG A 224 -11.45 24.66 -7.38
C ARG A 224 -10.86 25.34 -6.16
N PRO A 225 -10.24 26.52 -6.29
CA PRO A 225 -9.80 27.33 -5.17
C PRO A 225 -10.96 27.68 -4.22
N GLY A 226 -10.67 27.80 -2.94
CA GLY A 226 -11.68 28.11 -1.93
C GLY A 226 -11.05 28.67 -0.66
N LEU A 227 -11.85 28.89 0.38
CA LEU A 227 -11.41 29.57 1.59
C LEU A 227 -10.78 28.61 2.60
N ILE A 228 -9.72 29.08 3.25
CA ILE A 228 -9.20 28.47 4.49
C ILE A 228 -9.73 29.27 5.67
N LYS A 229 -10.40 28.58 6.62
CA LYS A 229 -11.01 29.22 7.78
C LYS A 229 -10.64 28.50 9.08
N THR A 230 -10.66 29.27 10.18
CA THR A 230 -10.76 28.70 11.53
C THR A 230 -12.20 28.23 11.78
N PHE A 231 -12.42 27.45 12.85
CA PHE A 231 -13.77 27.06 13.28
C PHE A 231 -14.58 28.26 13.83
N GLY A 232 -13.92 29.32 14.29
CA GLY A 232 -14.56 30.60 14.68
C GLY A 232 -14.93 31.50 13.49
N GLY A 233 -14.74 31.04 12.25
CA GLY A 233 -15.14 31.77 11.04
C GLY A 233 -14.09 32.72 10.46
N LYS A 234 -12.97 32.98 11.17
CA LYS A 234 -11.87 33.83 10.65
C LYS A 234 -11.29 33.26 9.37
N ILE A 235 -11.25 34.05 8.31
CA ILE A 235 -10.60 33.71 7.04
C ILE A 235 -9.09 33.89 7.21
N LEU A 236 -8.33 32.87 6.84
CA LEU A 236 -6.86 32.84 6.93
C LEU A 236 -6.19 32.91 5.56
N GLY A 237 -6.90 32.63 4.48
CA GLY A 237 -6.37 32.58 3.13
C GLY A 237 -7.21 31.72 2.20
N HIS A 238 -6.58 31.28 1.11
CA HIS A 238 -7.21 30.48 0.08
C HIS A 238 -6.45 29.20 -0.15
N HIS A 239 -7.18 28.09 -0.36
CA HIS A 239 -6.59 26.83 -0.82
C HIS A 239 -6.76 26.68 -2.33
N GLN A 240 -5.88 25.91 -2.95
CA GLN A 240 -5.88 25.68 -4.41
C GLN A 240 -6.85 24.57 -4.84
N GLY A 241 -7.45 23.85 -3.90
CA GLY A 241 -8.41 22.76 -4.12
C GLY A 241 -8.40 21.77 -2.97
N LEU A 242 -9.59 21.43 -2.43
CA LEU A 242 -9.73 20.50 -1.30
C LEU A 242 -9.06 19.14 -1.51
N PRO A 243 -9.04 18.54 -2.73
CA PRO A 243 -8.34 17.26 -2.96
C PRO A 243 -6.84 17.24 -2.64
N LEU A 244 -6.20 18.39 -2.51
CA LEU A 244 -4.78 18.50 -2.15
C LEU A 244 -4.51 18.32 -0.66
N TYR A 245 -5.56 18.21 0.16
CA TYR A 245 -5.45 18.13 1.61
C TYR A 245 -5.99 16.82 2.16
N THR A 246 -5.40 16.41 3.27
CA THR A 246 -5.82 15.23 4.05
C THR A 246 -6.00 15.64 5.51
N ILE A 247 -6.97 15.08 6.21
CA ILE A 247 -7.17 15.35 7.65
C ILE A 247 -5.87 15.06 8.43
N GLY A 248 -5.49 16.01 9.30
CA GLY A 248 -4.25 15.99 10.08
C GLY A 248 -3.01 16.49 9.34
N GLN A 249 -3.11 16.84 8.05
CA GLN A 249 -1.99 17.37 7.28
C GLN A 249 -1.55 18.72 7.81
N ARG A 250 -0.22 18.91 7.96
CA ARG A 250 0.43 20.17 8.34
C ARG A 250 1.11 20.84 7.14
N LYS A 251 1.84 20.03 6.34
CA LYS A 251 2.62 20.56 5.22
C LYS A 251 1.72 20.98 4.06
N GLY A 252 2.07 22.08 3.37
CA GLY A 252 1.35 22.56 2.20
C GLY A 252 0.04 23.32 2.51
N ILE A 253 -0.18 23.71 3.78
CA ILE A 253 -1.18 24.70 4.16
C ILE A 253 -0.46 26.03 4.19
N GLU A 254 -0.33 26.67 3.05
CA GLU A 254 0.50 27.85 2.81
C GLU A 254 -0.17 29.11 3.40
N ILE A 255 -0.26 29.21 4.73
CA ILE A 255 -0.71 30.38 5.45
C ILE A 255 0.51 31.03 6.10
N GLY A 256 0.85 32.25 5.70
CA GLY A 256 1.97 33.00 6.29
C GLY A 256 1.65 33.58 7.68
N GLY A 257 2.69 33.76 8.49
CA GLY A 257 2.72 34.66 9.65
C GLY A 257 2.21 34.15 10.99
N THR A 258 1.38 33.10 11.09
CA THR A 258 0.69 32.74 12.36
C THR A 258 0.58 31.24 12.64
N GLY A 259 1.36 30.40 11.94
CA GLY A 259 1.21 28.93 11.98
C GLY A 259 2.07 28.23 12.97
N PRO A 260 2.02 26.89 13.21
CA PRO A 260 1.59 25.89 12.23
C PRO A 260 0.06 25.68 12.19
N TYR A 261 -0.46 25.34 11.01
CA TYR A 261 -1.86 24.95 10.86
C TYR A 261 -2.00 23.47 10.45
N TYR A 262 -3.12 22.87 10.88
CA TYR A 262 -3.45 21.47 10.57
C TYR A 262 -4.84 21.39 9.94
N ALA A 263 -4.98 20.65 8.85
CA ALA A 263 -6.27 20.41 8.21
C ALA A 263 -7.15 19.57 9.16
N ALA A 264 -8.25 20.12 9.62
CA ALA A 264 -9.12 19.44 10.57
C ALA A 264 -10.46 18.98 9.96
N LYS A 265 -10.99 19.74 8.99
CA LYS A 265 -12.25 19.41 8.32
C LYS A 265 -12.28 19.99 6.91
N MET A 266 -12.82 19.24 5.97
CA MET A 266 -13.10 19.71 4.61
C MET A 266 -14.61 19.76 4.37
N ASN A 267 -15.12 20.90 3.93
CA ASN A 267 -16.50 21.06 3.54
C ASN A 267 -16.58 21.21 2.02
N TYR A 268 -16.83 20.13 1.32
CA TYR A 268 -16.89 20.09 -0.14
C TYR A 268 -18.09 20.89 -0.71
N LYS A 269 -19.23 20.95 0.00
CA LYS A 269 -20.40 21.72 -0.45
C LYS A 269 -20.12 23.22 -0.46
N LYS A 270 -19.43 23.72 0.57
CA LYS A 270 -19.08 25.16 0.71
C LYS A 270 -17.68 25.47 0.18
N ASN A 271 -16.92 24.49 -0.26
CA ASN A 271 -15.53 24.59 -0.70
C ASN A 271 -14.63 25.28 0.34
N ILE A 272 -14.69 24.81 1.59
CA ILE A 272 -13.95 25.41 2.73
C ILE A 272 -13.05 24.34 3.36
N LEU A 273 -11.79 24.71 3.57
CA LEU A 273 -10.85 23.98 4.42
C LEU A 273 -10.85 24.61 5.81
N TYR A 274 -11.24 23.84 6.82
CA TYR A 274 -11.14 24.27 8.23
C TYR A 274 -9.82 23.77 8.81
N VAL A 275 -9.12 24.67 9.48
CA VAL A 275 -7.81 24.40 10.09
C VAL A 275 -7.81 24.75 11.56
N VAL A 276 -6.89 24.12 12.30
CA VAL A 276 -6.55 24.40 13.70
C VAL A 276 -5.06 24.71 13.78
N ASN A 277 -4.64 25.51 14.74
CA ASN A 277 -3.25 25.93 14.93
C ASN A 277 -2.49 25.08 15.98
N ASP A 278 -3.18 24.15 16.63
CA ASP A 278 -2.58 23.20 17.57
C ASP A 278 -2.68 21.77 17.02
N GLY A 279 -1.55 21.04 16.99
CA GLY A 279 -1.51 19.62 16.58
C GLY A 279 -2.22 18.66 17.53
N ASN A 280 -2.52 19.12 18.76
CA ASN A 280 -3.25 18.39 19.80
C ASN A 280 -4.71 18.85 19.94
N ASP A 281 -5.18 19.72 19.05
CA ASP A 281 -6.57 20.17 19.07
C ASP A 281 -7.54 18.98 19.01
N LYS A 282 -8.52 18.95 19.91
CA LYS A 282 -9.52 17.87 20.03
C LYS A 282 -10.25 17.56 18.72
N ARG A 283 -10.39 18.55 17.82
CA ARG A 283 -11.02 18.41 16.50
C ARG A 283 -10.24 17.53 15.51
N LEU A 284 -8.98 17.24 15.81
CA LEU A 284 -8.16 16.30 15.06
C LEU A 284 -8.34 14.84 15.50
N TYR A 285 -9.07 14.60 16.58
CA TYR A 285 -9.21 13.31 17.22
C TYR A 285 -10.64 12.78 17.16
N GLY A 286 -10.80 11.48 17.17
CA GLY A 286 -12.09 10.81 17.24
C GLY A 286 -12.00 9.50 18.03
N GLU A 287 -13.12 9.14 18.67
CA GLU A 287 -13.25 7.92 19.49
C GLU A 287 -13.84 6.74 18.70
N LYS A 288 -14.39 7.01 17.52
CA LYS A 288 -15.09 6.02 16.70
C LYS A 288 -14.99 6.33 15.22
N LEU A 289 -15.10 5.29 14.40
CA LEU A 289 -15.22 5.41 12.93
C LEU A 289 -16.17 4.33 12.39
N ILE A 290 -16.76 4.63 11.24
CA ILE A 290 -17.58 3.68 10.48
C ILE A 290 -16.72 3.16 9.31
N ILE A 291 -16.84 1.87 9.04
CA ILE A 291 -16.14 1.23 7.91
C ILE A 291 -17.14 0.53 6.98
N LYS A 292 -16.76 0.53 5.72
CA LYS A 292 -17.42 -0.21 4.63
C LYS A 292 -16.44 -1.16 3.96
N ASP A 293 -16.95 -1.98 3.04
CA ASP A 293 -16.13 -2.90 2.21
C ASP A 293 -15.19 -3.77 3.06
N VAL A 294 -15.75 -4.33 4.15
CA VAL A 294 -14.97 -5.10 5.12
C VAL A 294 -14.62 -6.46 4.54
N ASN A 295 -13.33 -6.79 4.59
CA ASN A 295 -12.80 -8.11 4.28
C ASN A 295 -12.29 -8.78 5.56
N TRP A 296 -12.84 -9.96 5.88
CA TRP A 296 -12.33 -10.84 6.93
C TRP A 296 -11.48 -11.93 6.30
N LEU A 297 -10.22 -12.01 6.71
CA LEU A 297 -9.28 -12.98 6.13
C LEU A 297 -9.68 -14.44 6.36
N SER A 298 -10.52 -14.72 7.36
CA SER A 298 -11.10 -16.03 7.59
C SER A 298 -12.17 -16.43 6.55
N GLY A 299 -12.64 -15.48 5.74
CA GLY A 299 -13.75 -15.66 4.81
C GLY A 299 -15.13 -15.39 5.41
N ALA A 300 -15.25 -15.31 6.74
CA ALA A 300 -16.47 -15.00 7.46
C ALA A 300 -16.20 -13.98 8.57
N ALA A 301 -17.22 -13.19 8.92
CA ALA A 301 -17.15 -12.28 10.04
C ALA A 301 -16.93 -13.05 11.36
N PRO A 302 -16.06 -12.59 12.24
CA PRO A 302 -15.89 -13.18 13.57
C PRO A 302 -17.15 -12.91 14.44
N LYS A 303 -17.21 -13.59 15.58
CA LYS A 303 -18.24 -13.29 16.60
C LYS A 303 -18.10 -11.83 17.04
N LEU A 304 -19.21 -11.10 17.03
CA LEU A 304 -19.27 -9.70 17.46
C LEU A 304 -20.01 -9.62 18.80
N PRO A 305 -19.66 -8.62 19.65
CA PRO A 305 -18.62 -7.62 19.47
C PRO A 305 -17.21 -8.23 19.49
N LEU A 306 -16.30 -7.70 18.63
CA LEU A 306 -14.93 -8.16 18.54
C LEU A 306 -13.99 -7.17 19.22
N ASN A 307 -13.31 -7.60 20.29
CA ASN A 307 -12.21 -6.83 20.90
C ASN A 307 -10.88 -7.19 20.20
N CYS A 308 -10.21 -6.18 19.64
CA CYS A 308 -8.98 -6.36 18.88
C CYS A 308 -8.12 -5.08 18.91
N GLN A 309 -7.10 -5.04 18.09
CA GLN A 309 -6.33 -3.82 17.82
C GLN A 309 -6.59 -3.36 16.40
N ALA A 310 -6.66 -2.04 16.18
CA ALA A 310 -6.81 -1.45 14.86
C ALA A 310 -5.62 -0.54 14.52
N VAL A 311 -5.26 -0.52 13.23
CA VAL A 311 -4.30 0.43 12.65
C VAL A 311 -5.04 1.17 11.53
N ILE A 312 -5.22 2.49 11.66
CA ILE A 312 -6.00 3.32 10.72
C ILE A 312 -5.15 3.96 9.62
N ARG A 313 -3.84 3.86 9.72
CA ARG A 313 -2.88 4.34 8.72
C ARG A 313 -1.59 3.54 8.80
N TYR A 314 -0.98 3.25 7.67
CA TYR A 314 0.32 2.57 7.64
C TYR A 314 1.36 3.31 8.48
N GLY A 315 2.08 2.58 9.31
CA GLY A 315 3.11 3.12 10.21
C GLY A 315 2.57 3.66 11.55
N HIS A 316 1.25 3.73 11.76
CA HIS A 316 0.67 4.05 13.07
C HIS A 316 0.78 2.89 14.05
N LYS A 317 0.82 3.21 15.33
CA LYS A 317 0.75 2.22 16.41
C LYS A 317 -0.64 1.58 16.45
N PRO A 318 -0.75 0.28 16.71
CA PRO A 318 -2.05 -0.38 16.93
C PRO A 318 -2.72 0.16 18.20
N VAL A 319 -4.00 0.52 18.10
CA VAL A 319 -4.84 0.98 19.22
C VAL A 319 -5.90 -0.07 19.53
N LYS A 320 -6.18 -0.31 20.81
CA LYS A 320 -7.24 -1.22 21.24
C LYS A 320 -8.60 -0.69 20.81
N CYS A 321 -9.45 -1.56 20.30
CA CYS A 321 -10.78 -1.19 19.85
C CYS A 321 -11.77 -2.33 19.99
N GLN A 322 -13.05 -1.97 19.91
CA GLN A 322 -14.16 -2.90 19.78
C GLN A 322 -14.84 -2.67 18.43
N VAL A 323 -15.06 -3.74 17.68
CA VAL A 323 -15.78 -3.73 16.41
C VAL A 323 -17.19 -4.30 16.64
N VAL A 324 -18.20 -3.55 16.24
CA VAL A 324 -19.61 -3.95 16.31
C VAL A 324 -20.28 -3.77 14.95
N LYS A 325 -21.38 -4.52 14.72
CA LYS A 325 -22.21 -4.32 13.53
C LYS A 325 -23.11 -3.09 13.73
N SER A 326 -23.24 -2.27 12.68
CA SER A 326 -24.08 -1.07 12.71
C SER A 326 -24.77 -0.91 11.35
N GLY A 327 -26.02 -1.34 11.27
CA GLY A 327 -26.73 -1.47 9.99
C GLY A 327 -25.97 -2.37 9.03
N GLY A 328 -25.83 -1.97 7.77
CA GLY A 328 -25.03 -2.66 6.76
C GLY A 328 -23.51 -2.45 6.86
N ASN A 329 -23.04 -1.66 7.86
CA ASN A 329 -21.64 -1.32 8.06
C ASN A 329 -21.12 -1.88 9.39
N TYR A 330 -19.87 -1.55 9.73
CA TYR A 330 -19.30 -1.83 11.04
C TYR A 330 -18.88 -0.52 11.70
N LEU A 331 -19.09 -0.42 13.01
CA LEU A 331 -18.61 0.67 13.85
C LEU A 331 -17.41 0.16 14.64
N VAL A 332 -16.32 0.93 14.61
CA VAL A 332 -15.11 0.70 15.41
C VAL A 332 -15.08 1.75 16.51
N LYS A 333 -15.05 1.33 17.76
CA LYS A 333 -14.92 2.18 18.96
C LYS A 333 -13.52 1.99 19.52
N PHE A 334 -12.75 3.06 19.65
CA PHE A 334 -11.40 3.03 20.21
C PHE A 334 -11.44 3.18 21.74
N THR A 335 -10.46 2.60 22.43
CA THR A 335 -10.29 2.81 23.88
C THR A 335 -9.63 4.16 24.20
N GLU A 336 -8.93 4.73 23.23
CA GLU A 336 -8.25 6.02 23.31
C GLU A 336 -8.59 6.82 22.07
N LEU A 337 -8.50 8.15 22.17
CA LEU A 337 -8.75 9.02 21.01
C LEU A 337 -7.73 8.77 19.90
N GLU A 338 -8.22 8.54 18.71
CA GLU A 338 -7.38 8.27 17.52
C GLU A 338 -7.29 9.52 16.65
N ARG A 339 -6.05 9.87 16.26
CA ARG A 339 -5.78 11.12 15.55
C ARG A 339 -5.99 10.96 14.04
N ALA A 340 -6.58 11.98 13.43
CA ALA A 340 -6.70 12.13 11.98
C ALA A 340 -7.39 10.93 11.30
N ILE A 341 -8.53 10.53 11.83
CA ILE A 341 -9.41 9.55 11.17
C ILE A 341 -9.78 10.10 9.80
N THR A 342 -9.37 9.41 8.73
CA THR A 342 -9.43 9.94 7.36
C THR A 342 -10.30 9.06 6.48
N PRO A 343 -11.42 9.56 5.94
CA PRO A 343 -12.24 8.84 4.97
C PRO A 343 -11.44 8.38 3.75
N GLY A 344 -11.67 7.14 3.31
CA GLY A 344 -10.95 6.51 2.20
C GLY A 344 -9.70 5.73 2.63
N GLN A 345 -9.13 6.01 3.81
CA GLN A 345 -8.04 5.19 4.34
C GLN A 345 -8.54 3.83 4.80
N SER A 346 -7.61 2.87 4.88
CA SER A 346 -7.91 1.54 5.42
C SER A 346 -7.79 1.53 6.94
N VAL A 347 -8.66 0.76 7.60
CA VAL A 347 -8.43 0.29 8.96
C VAL A 347 -8.18 -1.21 8.92
N VAL A 348 -7.12 -1.67 9.57
CA VAL A 348 -6.72 -3.08 9.60
C VAL A 348 -6.73 -3.59 11.03
N PHE A 349 -7.38 -4.74 11.23
CA PHE A 349 -7.58 -5.37 12.53
C PHE A 349 -6.56 -6.44 12.81
N TYR A 350 -6.06 -6.45 14.03
CA TYR A 350 -5.04 -7.39 14.52
C TYR A 350 -5.45 -8.02 15.84
N GLN A 351 -5.05 -9.28 16.01
CA GLN A 351 -5.02 -9.96 17.31
C GLN A 351 -3.59 -10.44 17.55
N GLY A 352 -2.87 -9.71 18.38
CA GLY A 352 -1.41 -9.85 18.47
C GLY A 352 -0.73 -9.57 17.13
N GLU A 353 -0.08 -10.57 16.56
CA GLU A 353 0.57 -10.49 15.24
C GLU A 353 -0.33 -10.93 14.08
N LYS A 354 -1.44 -11.61 14.37
CA LYS A 354 -2.37 -12.12 13.35
C LYS A 354 -3.21 -10.98 12.78
N VAL A 355 -3.29 -10.89 11.45
CA VAL A 355 -4.21 -10.00 10.75
C VAL A 355 -5.57 -10.68 10.69
N LEU A 356 -6.60 -10.01 11.17
CA LEU A 356 -7.97 -10.52 11.15
C LEU A 356 -8.72 -10.12 9.89
N GLY A 357 -8.43 -8.93 9.39
CA GLY A 357 -9.11 -8.31 8.26
C GLY A 357 -9.02 -6.80 8.32
N GLY A 358 -9.96 -6.11 7.69
CA GLY A 358 -10.02 -4.66 7.69
C GLY A 358 -11.12 -4.14 6.78
N GLY A 359 -11.22 -2.82 6.68
CA GLY A 359 -12.19 -2.15 5.82
C GLY A 359 -11.74 -0.74 5.43
N ILE A 360 -12.59 -0.03 4.70
CA ILE A 360 -12.36 1.35 4.27
C ILE A 360 -13.13 2.28 5.20
N ILE A 361 -12.48 3.29 5.74
CA ILE A 361 -13.08 4.35 6.57
C ILE A 361 -14.06 5.15 5.71
N LYS A 362 -15.29 5.29 6.20
CA LYS A 362 -16.40 5.96 5.52
C LYS A 362 -16.41 7.46 5.75
#